data_259d0df1bdc30aa04302aeb21f579d34
#
_entry.id   259d0df1bdc30aa04302aeb21f579d34
#
_cell.length_a   1.000
_cell.length_b   1.000
_cell.length_c   1.000
_cell.angle_alpha   90.00
_cell.angle_beta   90.00
_cell.angle_gamma   90.00
#
_symmetry.space_group_name_H-M   'P 1'
#
loop_
_entity.id
_entity.type
_entity.pdbx_description
1 polymer ?
#
loop_
_entity_poly.entity_id
_entity_poly.type
_entity_poly.pdbx_seq_one_letter_code
_entity_poly.pdbx_strand_id
1 'polypeptide(L)'
;EMSEAEKLEQEGPEAEKTGQKNPDPEKPEQVKYARSPQQNPKGLVHIYCGDGKGKTSAALGLALRAAGRGKKVLIARFLKHEDSGELLSLRHVPGITVLPIERSFGFVFAMDEETKKEAASYYEGLFDRAQALSADWDVLILDEIMAAVNTGMVPEEQVVSFLKERPEGLEVVMTGRNPSNALLSMADYVSEIRKLRHPYERGIGAREGIEY
;
A
#
# COMPACT_ATOMS: atom_id res chain seq x y z
N GLU A 1 -13.69 -2.98 -69.86
CA GLU A 1 -13.81 -1.59 -69.46
C GLU A 1 -13.97 -1.54 -67.92
N MET A 2 -12.86 -1.25 -67.25
CA MET A 2 -12.84 -1.06 -65.81
C MET A 2 -13.38 0.34 -65.49
N SER A 3 -14.19 0.46 -64.48
CA SER A 3 -14.82 1.75 -64.07
C SER A 3 -13.77 2.69 -63.47
N GLU A 4 -14.01 4.01 -63.56
CA GLU A 4 -13.12 5.06 -63.02
C GLU A 4 -12.83 4.92 -61.51
N ALA A 5 -13.65 4.15 -60.78
CA ALA A 5 -13.44 3.90 -59.35
C ALA A 5 -12.31 2.90 -59.07
N GLU A 6 -11.96 2.01 -60.00
CA GLU A 6 -10.92 1.00 -59.82
C GLU A 6 -9.50 1.51 -60.14
N LYS A 7 -9.38 2.72 -60.71
CA LYS A 7 -8.09 3.34 -61.03
C LYS A 7 -7.51 4.21 -59.92
N LEU A 8 -8.30 4.51 -58.88
CA LEU A 8 -7.88 5.35 -57.74
C LEU A 8 -7.24 4.61 -56.56
N GLU A 9 -7.21 3.27 -56.61
CA GLU A 9 -6.63 2.47 -55.51
C GLU A 9 -5.17 2.06 -55.73
N GLN A 10 -4.48 2.49 -56.79
CA GLN A 10 -3.09 2.07 -57.07
C GLN A 10 -1.99 3.12 -56.91
N GLU A 11 -2.32 4.33 -56.43
CA GLU A 11 -1.28 5.33 -56.11
C GLU A 11 -1.39 5.74 -54.64
N GLY A 12 -0.85 4.88 -53.76
CA GLY A 12 -0.52 5.26 -52.38
C GLY A 12 0.78 6.07 -52.37
N PRO A 13 0.87 7.17 -51.60
CA PRO A 13 2.08 7.96 -51.54
C PRO A 13 3.24 7.14 -50.94
N GLU A 14 4.38 7.15 -51.65
CA GLU A 14 5.65 6.64 -51.13
C GLU A 14 6.00 7.35 -49.81
N ALA A 15 6.00 6.62 -48.71
CA ALA A 15 6.45 7.14 -47.43
C ALA A 15 7.99 7.28 -47.47
N GLU A 16 8.47 8.49 -47.59
CA GLU A 16 9.85 8.86 -47.32
C GLU A 16 10.22 8.44 -45.89
N LYS A 17 11.08 7.44 -45.79
CA LYS A 17 11.70 7.04 -44.52
C LYS A 17 12.72 8.07 -44.10
N THR A 18 12.28 9.20 -43.54
CA THR A 18 13.15 10.07 -42.76
C THR A 18 13.42 9.39 -41.43
N GLY A 19 14.57 8.80 -41.28
CA GLY A 19 15.08 8.24 -40.03
C GLY A 19 15.31 9.30 -38.98
N GLN A 20 14.24 9.81 -38.38
CA GLN A 20 14.35 10.53 -37.12
C GLN A 20 14.51 9.49 -36.00
N LYS A 21 15.76 9.33 -35.53
CA LYS A 21 16.01 8.69 -34.23
C LYS A 21 15.30 9.56 -33.19
N ASN A 22 14.29 9.01 -32.53
CA ASN A 22 13.76 9.60 -31.31
C ASN A 22 14.94 9.77 -30.34
N PRO A 23 15.16 10.98 -29.77
CA PRO A 23 16.16 11.13 -28.74
C PRO A 23 15.78 10.22 -27.57
N ASP A 24 16.79 9.51 -27.03
CA ASP A 24 16.64 8.76 -25.78
C ASP A 24 15.98 9.68 -24.75
N PRO A 25 14.99 9.18 -23.99
CA PRO A 25 14.39 9.98 -22.94
C PRO A 25 15.50 10.40 -21.96
N GLU A 26 15.81 11.67 -21.97
CA GLU A 26 16.79 12.26 -21.04
C GLU A 26 16.39 11.81 -19.62
N LYS A 27 17.37 11.22 -18.91
CA LYS A 27 17.17 10.88 -17.50
C LYS A 27 16.71 12.15 -16.79
N PRO A 28 15.58 12.13 -16.06
CA PRO A 28 15.07 13.32 -15.42
C PRO A 28 16.17 13.92 -14.54
N GLU A 29 16.50 15.17 -14.79
CA GLU A 29 17.44 15.94 -13.97
C GLU A 29 17.02 15.82 -12.51
N GLN A 30 17.90 15.31 -11.65
CA GLN A 30 17.63 15.23 -10.22
C GLN A 30 17.55 16.66 -9.67
N VAL A 31 16.34 17.16 -9.51
CA VAL A 31 16.11 18.45 -8.84
C VAL A 31 16.60 18.31 -7.41
N LYS A 32 17.80 18.79 -7.14
CA LYS A 32 18.39 18.85 -5.80
C LYS A 32 17.67 19.95 -5.03
N TYR A 33 16.63 19.58 -4.31
CA TYR A 33 16.09 20.47 -3.28
C TYR A 33 17.10 20.54 -2.14
N ALA A 34 17.78 21.68 -2.00
CA ALA A 34 18.62 21.97 -0.85
C ALA A 34 17.72 22.06 0.40
N ARG A 35 17.65 20.98 1.16
CA ARG A 35 17.07 20.99 2.51
C ARG A 35 18.22 21.04 3.49
N SER A 36 18.10 21.90 4.50
CA SER A 36 18.98 21.85 5.66
C SER A 36 19.01 20.42 6.21
N PRO A 37 20.20 19.87 6.59
CA PRO A 37 20.26 18.58 7.23
C PRO A 37 19.43 18.65 8.53
N GLN A 38 18.25 18.09 8.53
CA GLN A 38 17.54 17.83 9.78
C GLN A 38 18.33 16.76 10.51
N GLN A 39 18.78 17.07 11.71
CA GLN A 39 19.34 16.10 12.63
C GLN A 39 18.32 14.97 12.77
N ASN A 40 18.76 13.75 12.44
CA ASN A 40 18.05 12.47 12.47
C ASN A 40 16.65 12.56 13.10
N PRO A 41 15.58 12.82 12.33
CA PRO A 41 14.27 13.00 12.89
C PRO A 41 13.82 11.66 13.48
N LYS A 42 13.31 11.70 14.70
CA LYS A 42 12.62 10.57 15.30
C LYS A 42 11.49 10.13 14.36
N GLY A 43 11.39 8.82 14.10
CA GLY A 43 10.26 8.27 13.32
C GLY A 43 8.95 8.45 14.09
N LEU A 44 7.90 8.84 13.38
CA LEU A 44 6.57 9.13 13.94
C LEU A 44 5.60 7.98 13.67
N VAL A 45 4.53 7.92 14.47
CA VAL A 45 3.45 6.94 14.34
C VAL A 45 2.23 7.60 13.72
N HIS A 46 1.75 7.02 12.62
CA HIS A 46 0.56 7.47 11.91
C HIS A 46 -0.57 6.46 12.05
N ILE A 47 -1.78 6.92 12.25
CA ILE A 47 -3.02 6.15 12.14
C ILE A 47 -3.89 6.76 11.04
N TYR A 48 -4.23 5.96 10.02
CA TYR A 48 -5.26 6.29 9.04
C TYR A 48 -6.48 5.42 9.30
N CYS A 49 -7.50 5.99 9.92
CA CYS A 49 -8.68 5.26 10.37
C CYS A 49 -9.99 5.75 9.71
N GLY A 50 -11.09 5.20 10.15
CA GLY A 50 -12.44 5.58 9.71
C GLY A 50 -13.09 4.58 8.75
N ASP A 51 -14.36 4.84 8.43
CA ASP A 51 -15.22 3.97 7.62
C ASP A 51 -15.18 4.30 6.12
N GLY A 52 -14.53 5.41 5.74
CA GLY A 52 -14.38 5.83 4.34
C GLY A 52 -13.34 5.03 3.57
N LYS A 53 -13.45 5.08 2.24
CA LYS A 53 -12.48 4.50 1.31
C LYS A 53 -11.23 5.36 1.23
N GLY A 54 -10.04 4.72 1.14
CA GLY A 54 -8.79 5.40 0.85
C GLY A 54 -7.71 5.28 1.93
N LYS A 55 -7.95 4.58 3.04
CA LYS A 55 -6.93 4.34 4.09
C LYS A 55 -5.67 3.68 3.54
N THR A 56 -5.80 2.52 2.92
CA THR A 56 -4.71 1.80 2.24
C THR A 56 -4.07 2.68 1.17
N SER A 57 -4.88 3.35 0.31
CA SER A 57 -4.36 4.23 -0.75
C SER A 57 -3.54 5.39 -0.19
N ALA A 58 -3.94 5.98 0.93
CA ALA A 58 -3.17 7.03 1.61
C ALA A 58 -1.82 6.51 2.13
N ALA A 59 -1.82 5.33 2.78
CA ALA A 59 -0.61 4.68 3.26
C ALA A 59 0.35 4.33 2.11
N LEU A 60 -0.17 3.78 1.00
CA LEU A 60 0.63 3.47 -0.19
C LEU A 60 1.13 4.74 -0.89
N GLY A 61 0.36 5.82 -0.89
CA GLY A 61 0.82 7.13 -1.36
C GLY A 61 2.01 7.66 -0.56
N LEU A 62 2.02 7.46 0.76
CA LEU A 62 3.17 7.76 1.61
C LEU A 62 4.36 6.83 1.29
N ALA A 63 4.12 5.53 1.07
CA ALA A 63 5.15 4.58 0.66
C ALA A 63 5.87 5.02 -0.61
N LEU A 64 5.12 5.37 -1.65
CA LEU A 64 5.66 5.87 -2.92
C LEU A 64 6.47 7.15 -2.73
N ARG A 65 5.98 8.10 -1.92
CA ARG A 65 6.70 9.34 -1.60
C ARG A 65 8.02 9.05 -0.89
N ALA A 66 8.01 8.14 0.09
CA ALA A 66 9.20 7.76 0.85
C ALA A 66 10.23 7.06 -0.05
N ALA A 67 9.81 6.06 -0.83
CA ALA A 67 10.66 5.33 -1.77
C ALA A 67 11.26 6.27 -2.84
N GLY A 68 10.48 7.22 -3.36
CA GLY A 68 10.97 8.25 -4.29
C GLY A 68 12.05 9.17 -3.69
N ARG A 69 12.26 9.13 -2.36
CA ARG A 69 13.35 9.80 -1.65
C ARG A 69 14.43 8.84 -1.15
N GLY A 70 14.43 7.61 -1.67
CA GLY A 70 15.43 6.60 -1.34
C GLY A 70 15.23 5.92 0.03
N LYS A 71 14.09 6.11 0.68
CA LYS A 71 13.75 5.40 1.91
C LYS A 71 13.29 3.97 1.60
N LYS A 72 13.63 3.06 2.49
CA LYS A 72 13.18 1.67 2.44
C LYS A 72 11.83 1.53 3.14
N VAL A 73 10.84 0.96 2.47
CA VAL A 73 9.47 0.78 2.97
C VAL A 73 9.14 -0.69 3.05
N LEU A 74 8.78 -1.18 4.23
CA LEU A 74 8.24 -2.51 4.47
C LEU A 74 6.72 -2.42 4.66
N ILE A 75 5.97 -3.29 3.99
CA ILE A 75 4.51 -3.34 4.10
C ILE A 75 4.08 -4.73 4.56
N ALA A 76 3.38 -4.80 5.69
CA ALA A 76 2.66 -5.99 6.15
C ALA A 76 1.15 -5.73 6.01
N ARG A 77 0.41 -6.70 5.46
CA ARG A 77 -1.02 -6.58 5.16
C ARG A 77 -1.78 -7.65 5.92
N PHE A 78 -2.75 -7.22 6.72
CA PHE A 78 -3.54 -8.12 7.55
C PHE A 78 -4.93 -8.33 6.96
N LEU A 79 -5.48 -9.53 7.06
CA LEU A 79 -6.83 -9.87 6.60
C LEU A 79 -7.11 -9.47 5.13
N LYS A 80 -6.11 -9.57 4.29
CA LYS A 80 -6.12 -9.24 2.86
C LYS A 80 -5.84 -10.48 2.01
N HIS A 81 -6.08 -10.35 0.72
CA HIS A 81 -5.74 -11.35 -0.31
C HIS A 81 -4.56 -10.89 -1.16
N GLU A 82 -3.92 -11.83 -1.86
CA GLU A 82 -2.79 -11.54 -2.77
C GLU A 82 -3.20 -11.03 -4.16
N ASP A 83 -4.50 -10.93 -4.44
CA ASP A 83 -5.07 -10.52 -5.72
C ASP A 83 -5.32 -9.01 -5.87
N SER A 84 -4.87 -8.19 -4.91
CA SER A 84 -5.00 -6.74 -4.97
C SER A 84 -4.09 -6.13 -6.04
N GLY A 85 -4.65 -5.27 -6.91
CA GLY A 85 -3.94 -4.68 -8.06
C GLY A 85 -2.72 -3.85 -7.68
N GLU A 86 -2.71 -3.22 -6.52
CA GLU A 86 -1.56 -2.44 -6.04
C GLU A 86 -0.29 -3.29 -5.88
N LEU A 87 -0.41 -4.59 -5.59
CA LEU A 87 0.74 -5.48 -5.46
C LEU A 87 1.51 -5.64 -6.76
N LEU A 88 0.80 -5.69 -7.88
CA LEU A 88 1.40 -5.78 -9.20
C LEU A 88 2.26 -4.55 -9.49
N SER A 89 1.80 -3.37 -9.08
CA SER A 89 2.53 -2.11 -9.26
C SER A 89 3.69 -1.96 -8.27
N LEU A 90 3.48 -2.30 -6.99
CA LEU A 90 4.49 -2.14 -5.94
C LEU A 90 5.73 -3.00 -6.16
N ARG A 91 5.60 -4.17 -6.81
CA ARG A 91 6.75 -5.04 -7.18
C ARG A 91 7.77 -4.33 -8.08
N HIS A 92 7.35 -3.29 -8.80
CA HIS A 92 8.20 -2.52 -9.72
C HIS A 92 8.75 -1.23 -9.10
N VAL A 93 8.40 -0.93 -7.85
CA VAL A 93 8.88 0.28 -7.17
C VAL A 93 10.10 -0.05 -6.31
N PRO A 94 11.31 0.44 -6.71
CA PRO A 94 12.50 0.24 -5.90
C PRO A 94 12.34 0.81 -4.49
N GLY A 95 12.80 0.06 -3.49
CA GLY A 95 12.74 0.48 -2.10
C GLY A 95 11.44 0.10 -1.37
N ILE A 96 10.45 -0.49 -2.05
CA ILE A 96 9.25 -1.03 -1.40
C ILE A 96 9.31 -2.54 -1.40
N THR A 97 9.08 -3.14 -0.24
CA THR A 97 8.90 -4.59 -0.07
C THR A 97 7.59 -4.85 0.63
N VAL A 98 6.80 -5.76 0.06
CA VAL A 98 5.55 -6.23 0.66
C VAL A 98 5.78 -7.64 1.19
N LEU A 99 5.45 -7.89 2.45
CA LEU A 99 5.49 -9.23 3.01
C LEU A 99 4.41 -10.10 2.33
N PRO A 100 4.77 -11.30 1.84
CA PRO A 100 3.81 -12.16 1.18
C PRO A 100 2.76 -12.68 2.17
N ILE A 101 1.52 -12.78 1.71
CA ILE A 101 0.44 -13.48 2.40
C ILE A 101 0.41 -14.90 1.86
N GLU A 102 0.89 -15.85 2.65
CA GLU A 102 1.03 -17.26 2.23
C GLU A 102 -0.28 -18.05 2.40
N ARG A 103 -1.20 -17.55 3.25
CA ARG A 103 -2.49 -18.19 3.53
C ARG A 103 -3.60 -17.14 3.62
N SER A 104 -4.75 -17.47 3.05
CA SER A 104 -5.98 -16.69 3.20
C SER A 104 -7.00 -17.51 3.97
N PHE A 105 -7.63 -16.89 4.96
CA PHE A 105 -8.62 -17.55 5.84
C PHE A 105 -10.04 -17.08 5.56
N GLY A 106 -10.24 -16.15 4.61
CA GLY A 106 -11.54 -15.56 4.35
C GLY A 106 -11.96 -14.54 5.42
N PHE A 107 -13.27 -14.37 5.58
CA PHE A 107 -13.82 -13.39 6.53
C PHE A 107 -13.87 -13.97 7.95
N VAL A 108 -13.34 -13.24 8.92
CA VAL A 108 -13.25 -13.69 10.34
C VAL A 108 -14.61 -14.09 10.91
N PHE A 109 -15.69 -13.39 10.54
CA PHE A 109 -17.04 -13.70 11.02
C PHE A 109 -17.60 -15.04 10.50
N ALA A 110 -17.02 -15.61 9.47
CA ALA A 110 -17.41 -16.88 8.86
C ALA A 110 -16.52 -18.06 9.29
N MET A 111 -15.46 -17.80 10.08
CA MET A 111 -14.54 -18.85 10.56
C MET A 111 -15.13 -19.61 11.73
N ASP A 112 -14.89 -20.91 11.77
CA ASP A 112 -15.06 -21.71 12.98
C ASP A 112 -13.93 -21.46 13.99
N GLU A 113 -14.03 -22.00 15.19
CA GLU A 113 -13.08 -21.76 16.29
C GLU A 113 -11.67 -22.32 16.00
N GLU A 114 -11.55 -23.40 15.23
CA GLU A 114 -10.27 -23.99 14.83
C GLU A 114 -9.59 -23.09 13.82
N THR A 115 -10.30 -22.71 12.76
CA THR A 115 -9.82 -21.76 11.73
C THR A 115 -9.43 -20.42 12.34
N LYS A 116 -10.19 -19.91 13.33
CA LYS A 116 -9.81 -18.66 14.03
C LYS A 116 -8.50 -18.78 14.78
N LYS A 117 -8.24 -19.90 15.44
CA LYS A 117 -6.95 -20.12 16.14
C LYS A 117 -5.80 -20.21 15.15
N GLU A 118 -5.97 -20.91 14.04
CA GLU A 118 -4.95 -20.95 12.98
C GLU A 118 -4.70 -19.57 12.39
N ALA A 119 -5.74 -18.81 12.10
CA ALA A 119 -5.64 -17.45 11.56
C ALA A 119 -4.93 -16.52 12.55
N ALA A 120 -5.28 -16.58 13.84
CA ALA A 120 -4.63 -15.80 14.88
C ALA A 120 -3.13 -16.11 14.94
N SER A 121 -2.75 -17.39 15.01
CA SER A 121 -1.34 -17.80 15.01
C SER A 121 -0.60 -17.31 13.76
N TYR A 122 -1.25 -17.36 12.60
CA TYR A 122 -0.66 -16.89 11.34
C TYR A 122 -0.44 -15.37 11.33
N TYR A 123 -1.45 -14.58 11.71
CA TYR A 123 -1.34 -13.11 11.68
C TYR A 123 -0.45 -12.57 12.80
N GLU A 124 -0.43 -13.22 13.96
CA GLU A 124 0.56 -12.93 15.01
C GLU A 124 1.99 -13.17 14.50
N GLY A 125 2.24 -14.32 13.84
CA GLY A 125 3.53 -14.61 13.20
C GLY A 125 3.89 -13.64 12.07
N LEU A 126 2.92 -13.12 11.32
CA LEU A 126 3.15 -12.08 10.31
C LEU A 126 3.57 -10.75 10.99
N PHE A 127 2.93 -10.40 12.10
CA PHE A 127 3.30 -9.23 12.89
C PHE A 127 4.71 -9.36 13.47
N ASP A 128 5.03 -10.51 14.08
CA ASP A 128 6.37 -10.81 14.60
C ASP A 128 7.45 -10.69 13.53
N ARG A 129 7.17 -11.19 12.32
CA ARG A 129 8.07 -11.07 11.18
C ARG A 129 8.26 -9.61 10.76
N ALA A 130 7.19 -8.82 10.70
CA ALA A 130 7.28 -7.39 10.39
C ALA A 130 8.09 -6.63 11.45
N GLN A 131 7.88 -6.94 12.74
CA GLN A 131 8.61 -6.39 13.85
C GLN A 131 10.11 -6.75 13.78
N ALA A 132 10.44 -8.01 13.58
CA ALA A 132 11.82 -8.48 13.50
C ALA A 132 12.62 -7.83 12.37
N LEU A 133 11.97 -7.59 11.24
CA LEU A 133 12.59 -6.94 10.08
C LEU A 133 12.69 -5.42 10.20
N SER A 134 11.93 -4.80 11.08
CA SER A 134 11.71 -3.35 11.12
C SER A 134 12.98 -2.51 11.31
N ALA A 135 14.02 -3.07 11.93
CA ALA A 135 15.29 -2.38 12.18
C ALA A 135 16.07 -2.00 10.90
N ASP A 136 15.83 -2.72 9.80
CA ASP A 136 16.50 -2.50 8.51
C ASP A 136 15.72 -1.57 7.56
N TRP A 137 14.62 -0.98 8.04
CA TRP A 137 13.67 -0.20 7.25
C TRP A 137 13.47 1.20 7.81
N ASP A 138 13.17 2.16 6.93
CA ASP A 138 12.86 3.54 7.32
C ASP A 138 11.37 3.73 7.62
N VAL A 139 10.51 2.96 6.94
CA VAL A 139 9.04 3.04 7.08
C VAL A 139 8.48 1.63 7.18
N LEU A 140 7.63 1.39 8.16
CA LEU A 140 6.82 0.19 8.30
C LEU A 140 5.34 0.54 8.15
N ILE A 141 4.66 -0.09 7.19
CA ILE A 141 3.21 0.03 7.02
C ILE A 141 2.56 -1.28 7.49
N LEU A 142 1.65 -1.14 8.45
CA LEU A 142 0.81 -2.22 8.97
C LEU A 142 -0.62 -2.00 8.45
N ASP A 143 -0.88 -2.47 7.22
CA ASP A 143 -2.17 -2.24 6.56
C ASP A 143 -3.25 -3.17 7.11
N GLU A 144 -4.39 -2.60 7.52
CA GLU A 144 -5.53 -3.23 8.17
C GLU A 144 -5.22 -3.88 9.54
N ILE A 145 -4.17 -3.41 10.24
CA ILE A 145 -3.79 -3.93 11.58
C ILE A 145 -4.91 -3.73 12.61
N MET A 146 -5.70 -2.64 12.53
CA MET A 146 -6.82 -2.41 13.44
C MET A 146 -7.86 -3.52 13.36
N ALA A 147 -8.14 -4.03 12.15
CA ALA A 147 -9.08 -5.15 12.01
C ALA A 147 -8.51 -6.43 12.62
N ALA A 148 -7.20 -6.69 12.46
CA ALA A 148 -6.55 -7.85 13.07
C ALA A 148 -6.58 -7.76 14.62
N VAL A 149 -6.33 -6.59 15.19
CA VAL A 149 -6.43 -6.37 16.64
C VAL A 149 -7.88 -6.52 17.12
N ASN A 150 -8.83 -5.85 16.46
CA ASN A 150 -10.24 -5.85 16.87
C ASN A 150 -10.89 -7.25 16.78
N THR A 151 -10.35 -8.14 15.97
CA THR A 151 -10.83 -9.52 15.82
C THR A 151 -10.02 -10.56 16.59
N GLY A 152 -9.01 -10.11 17.37
CA GLY A 152 -8.16 -11.00 18.18
C GLY A 152 -7.16 -11.81 17.38
N MET A 153 -6.87 -11.43 16.14
CA MET A 153 -5.86 -12.07 15.29
C MET A 153 -4.42 -11.63 15.64
N VAL A 154 -4.27 -10.43 16.20
CA VAL A 154 -3.02 -9.90 16.73
C VAL A 154 -3.31 -9.29 18.10
N PRO A 155 -2.59 -9.65 19.17
CA PRO A 155 -2.77 -9.05 20.49
C PRO A 155 -2.43 -7.55 20.47
N GLU A 156 -3.33 -6.72 20.99
CA GLU A 156 -3.11 -5.26 21.04
C GLU A 156 -1.86 -4.89 21.83
N GLU A 157 -1.62 -5.61 22.92
CA GLU A 157 -0.46 -5.39 23.80
C GLU A 157 0.85 -5.56 23.05
N GLN A 158 0.94 -6.50 22.11
CA GLN A 158 2.10 -6.68 21.25
C GLN A 158 2.34 -5.45 20.36
N VAL A 159 1.28 -4.94 19.72
CA VAL A 159 1.39 -3.75 18.87
C VAL A 159 1.82 -2.55 19.69
N VAL A 160 1.22 -2.33 20.86
CA VAL A 160 1.56 -1.22 21.76
C VAL A 160 3.02 -1.34 22.28
N SER A 161 3.45 -2.55 22.64
CA SER A 161 4.83 -2.80 23.08
C SER A 161 5.83 -2.50 21.97
N PHE A 162 5.56 -3.01 20.77
CA PHE A 162 6.38 -2.71 19.59
C PHE A 162 6.48 -1.21 19.33
N LEU A 163 5.36 -0.46 19.38
CA LEU A 163 5.39 0.98 19.14
C LEU A 163 6.23 1.75 20.16
N LYS A 164 6.31 1.26 21.41
CA LYS A 164 7.16 1.85 22.47
C LYS A 164 8.64 1.56 22.24
N GLU A 165 8.96 0.36 21.79
CA GLU A 165 10.32 -0.17 21.70
C GLU A 165 10.91 -0.08 20.28
N ARG A 166 10.15 0.41 19.31
CA ARG A 166 10.55 0.49 17.90
C ARG A 166 11.86 1.25 17.70
N PRO A 167 12.63 0.96 16.64
CA PRO A 167 13.81 1.75 16.28
C PRO A 167 13.45 3.25 16.20
N GLU A 168 14.30 4.10 16.75
CA GLU A 168 14.03 5.54 16.93
C GLU A 168 13.72 6.26 15.60
N GLY A 169 14.39 5.87 14.51
CA GLY A 169 14.20 6.45 13.18
C GLY A 169 13.07 5.83 12.37
N LEU A 170 12.38 4.79 12.89
CA LEU A 170 11.35 4.08 12.15
C LEU A 170 10.03 4.85 12.14
N GLU A 171 9.57 5.21 10.95
CA GLU A 171 8.22 5.72 10.71
C GLU A 171 7.24 4.54 10.65
N VAL A 172 6.15 4.57 11.44
CA VAL A 172 5.15 3.50 11.44
C VAL A 172 3.81 4.05 10.99
N VAL A 173 3.18 3.38 10.02
CA VAL A 173 1.85 3.74 9.51
C VAL A 173 0.90 2.57 9.75
N MET A 174 -0.17 2.81 10.45
CA MET A 174 -1.20 1.81 10.75
C MET A 174 -2.52 2.21 10.09
N THR A 175 -3.22 1.25 9.47
CA THR A 175 -4.53 1.52 8.89
C THR A 175 -5.60 0.61 9.46
N GLY A 176 -6.85 1.03 9.34
CA GLY A 176 -8.02 0.22 9.67
C GLY A 176 -9.15 1.03 10.30
N ARG A 177 -10.14 0.32 10.83
CA ARG A 177 -11.30 0.93 11.48
C ARG A 177 -11.20 0.80 12.99
N ASN A 178 -11.82 1.74 13.70
CA ASN A 178 -12.00 1.69 15.14
C ASN A 178 -10.69 1.42 15.92
N PRO A 179 -9.67 2.28 15.79
CA PRO A 179 -8.48 2.17 16.62
C PRO A 179 -8.87 2.31 18.10
N SER A 180 -8.25 1.52 18.97
CA SER A 180 -8.44 1.62 20.41
C SER A 180 -7.82 2.92 20.97
N ASN A 181 -8.23 3.31 22.17
CA ASN A 181 -7.62 4.43 22.87
C ASN A 181 -6.12 4.20 23.15
N ALA A 182 -5.71 2.95 23.37
CA ALA A 182 -4.31 2.60 23.57
C ALA A 182 -3.48 2.91 22.31
N LEU A 183 -3.94 2.49 21.13
CA LEU A 183 -3.28 2.79 19.86
C LEU A 183 -3.32 4.28 19.52
N LEU A 184 -4.47 4.96 19.75
CA LEU A 184 -4.60 6.40 19.52
C LEU A 184 -3.60 7.21 20.37
N SER A 185 -3.37 6.80 21.62
CA SER A 185 -2.42 7.47 22.51
C SER A 185 -0.95 7.32 22.09
N MET A 186 -0.64 6.34 21.23
CA MET A 186 0.70 6.11 20.70
C MET A 186 0.98 6.87 19.39
N ALA A 187 -0.06 7.45 18.78
CA ALA A 187 0.05 8.07 17.46
C ALA A 187 0.41 9.55 17.55
N ASP A 188 1.33 9.97 16.66
CA ASP A 188 1.68 11.37 16.43
C ASP A 188 0.74 12.01 15.40
N TYR A 189 0.27 11.21 14.42
CA TYR A 189 -0.73 11.61 13.41
C TYR A 189 -1.93 10.67 13.47
N VAL A 190 -3.12 11.26 13.57
CA VAL A 190 -4.38 10.53 13.42
C VAL A 190 -5.21 11.22 12.33
N SER A 191 -5.49 10.51 11.26
CA SER A 191 -6.33 10.98 10.16
C SER A 191 -7.55 10.07 10.02
N GLU A 192 -8.74 10.64 10.14
CA GLU A 192 -10.00 9.95 9.96
C GLU A 192 -10.52 10.15 8.53
N ILE A 193 -10.72 9.07 7.78
CA ILE A 193 -11.34 9.07 6.46
C ILE A 193 -12.79 8.67 6.62
N ARG A 194 -13.70 9.63 6.48
CA ARG A 194 -15.13 9.46 6.73
C ARG A 194 -15.88 9.11 5.45
N LYS A 195 -16.78 8.15 5.54
CA LYS A 195 -17.71 7.81 4.48
C LYS A 195 -18.87 8.82 4.43
N LEU A 196 -18.84 9.72 3.48
CA LEU A 196 -19.98 10.60 3.20
C LEU A 196 -20.99 9.95 2.25
N ARG A 197 -20.51 9.13 1.29
CA ARG A 197 -21.30 8.30 0.35
C ARG A 197 -20.49 7.09 -0.02
N HIS A 198 -21.16 5.96 -0.30
CA HIS A 198 -20.48 4.77 -0.79
C HIS A 198 -21.32 4.10 -1.90
N PRO A 199 -20.72 3.70 -3.04
CA PRO A 199 -21.43 3.06 -4.15
C PRO A 199 -22.15 1.77 -3.74
N TYR A 200 -21.62 1.05 -2.77
CA TYR A 200 -22.23 -0.18 -2.22
C TYR A 200 -23.65 0.05 -1.71
N GLU A 201 -23.96 1.22 -1.16
CA GLU A 201 -25.31 1.60 -0.70
C GLU A 201 -26.34 1.68 -1.85
N ARG A 202 -25.85 1.73 -3.09
CA ARG A 202 -26.63 1.70 -4.32
C ARG A 202 -26.48 0.37 -5.08
N GLY A 203 -25.97 -0.68 -4.42
CA GLY A 203 -25.81 -2.00 -5.01
C GLY A 203 -24.61 -2.14 -5.98
N ILE A 204 -23.68 -1.16 -6.02
CA ILE A 204 -22.47 -1.24 -6.83
C ILE A 204 -21.40 -1.97 -6.03
N GLY A 205 -21.00 -3.17 -6.51
CA GLY A 205 -19.94 -3.98 -5.90
C GLY A 205 -18.53 -3.44 -6.14
N ALA A 206 -17.54 -4.15 -5.62
CA ALA A 206 -16.13 -3.86 -5.85
C ALA A 206 -15.75 -4.07 -7.33
N ARG A 207 -14.92 -3.18 -7.87
CA ARG A 207 -14.49 -3.16 -9.27
C ARG A 207 -12.99 -3.36 -9.35
N GLU A 208 -12.56 -4.13 -10.35
CA GLU A 208 -11.16 -4.38 -10.66
C GLU A 208 -10.43 -3.06 -10.95
N GLY A 209 -9.21 -2.92 -10.39
CA GLY A 209 -8.37 -1.74 -10.53
C GLY A 209 -8.86 -0.50 -9.78
N ILE A 210 -9.99 -0.57 -9.05
CA ILE A 210 -10.55 0.55 -8.28
C ILE A 210 -10.71 0.18 -6.79
N GLU A 211 -11.30 -0.95 -6.49
CA GLU A 211 -11.45 -1.45 -5.12
C GLU A 211 -10.50 -2.61 -4.81
N TYR A 212 -10.01 -3.34 -5.82
CA TYR A 212 -9.03 -4.43 -5.68
C TYR A 212 -8.09 -4.56 -6.88
#